data_102cdb10e9df31219d5422dad2628b94
#
_entry.id   102cdb10e9df31219d5422dad2628b94
#
_cell.length_a   1.000
_cell.length_b   1.000
_cell.length_c   1.000
_cell.angle_alpha   90.00
_cell.angle_beta   90.00
_cell.angle_gamma   90.00
#
_symmetry.space_group_name_H-M   'P 1'
#
loop_
_entity.id
_entity.type
_entity.pdbx_description
1 polymer ?
#
loop_
_entity_poly.entity_id
_entity_poly.type
_entity_poly.pdbx_seq_one_letter_code
_entity_poly.pdbx_strand_id
1 'polypeptide(L)'
;DTMIMIDLANPNTTVKDLGFLNPNNLAVTYSSNKTDVAEVDTEGNVTLKKAGRVNIDVTFAGNDEYKAASASCTLIVNDYRTTPELSFDQEEYTANMREGNTFSGATLYNELEVAPLSYTSSNEEVAEMAANGVVILRSTGETTITVWFAGDKNFKAASASYKLKVVDEVVNGIQNITIDNMPEDAKVYNLNGQRVN
;
A
#
# COMPACT_ATOMS: atom_id res chain seq x y z
N ASP A 1 -5.53 38.27 -6.28
CA ASP A 1 -5.45 36.82 -5.99
C ASP A 1 -4.10 36.52 -5.36
N THR A 2 -4.09 36.05 -4.13
CA THR A 2 -2.88 35.65 -3.44
C THR A 2 -2.55 34.21 -3.86
N MET A 3 -1.28 33.94 -4.19
CA MET A 3 -0.80 32.59 -4.48
C MET A 3 0.16 32.15 -3.37
N ILE A 4 -0.11 31.00 -2.77
CA ILE A 4 0.70 30.41 -1.70
C ILE A 4 1.20 29.06 -2.16
N MET A 5 2.51 28.84 -2.03
CA MET A 5 3.14 27.53 -2.29
C MET A 5 3.37 26.84 -0.95
N ILE A 6 2.93 25.62 -0.82
CA ILE A 6 3.03 24.84 0.40
C ILE A 6 3.56 23.44 0.06
N ASP A 7 4.52 22.97 0.84
CA ASP A 7 5.05 21.63 0.70
C ASP A 7 4.24 20.65 1.55
N LEU A 8 3.78 19.58 0.91
CA LEU A 8 3.05 18.50 1.57
C LEU A 8 4.04 17.57 2.24
N ALA A 9 4.39 17.84 3.49
CA ALA A 9 5.24 16.97 4.28
C ALA A 9 4.51 15.69 4.73
N ASN A 10 3.20 15.82 5.05
CA ASN A 10 2.32 14.71 5.41
C ASN A 10 0.90 14.98 4.88
N PRO A 11 0.17 13.97 4.39
CA PRO A 11 -1.27 14.09 4.17
C PRO A 11 -1.98 14.51 5.47
N ASN A 12 -3.04 15.32 5.34
CA ASN A 12 -3.82 15.88 6.45
C ASN A 12 -3.07 16.91 7.31
N THR A 13 -1.97 17.51 6.81
CA THR A 13 -1.37 18.67 7.47
C THR A 13 -2.35 19.85 7.41
N THR A 14 -2.62 20.45 8.56
CA THR A 14 -3.49 21.63 8.66
C THR A 14 -2.65 22.91 8.59
N VAL A 15 -3.01 23.78 7.66
CA VAL A 15 -2.46 25.13 7.54
C VAL A 15 -3.42 26.09 8.18
N LYS A 16 -2.98 26.78 9.21
CA LYS A 16 -3.72 27.86 9.87
C LYS A 16 -3.27 29.16 9.25
N ASP A 17 -4.23 30.06 9.06
CA ASP A 17 -3.98 31.42 8.58
C ASP A 17 -3.38 31.50 7.17
N LEU A 18 -4.26 31.63 6.18
CA LEU A 18 -3.88 31.92 4.79
C LEU A 18 -3.61 33.41 4.52
N GLY A 19 -3.45 34.22 5.57
CA GLY A 19 -3.26 35.67 5.45
C GLY A 19 -4.52 36.41 5.04
N PHE A 20 -5.72 35.85 5.27
CA PHE A 20 -6.98 36.54 5.04
C PHE A 20 -7.20 37.60 6.11
N LEU A 21 -7.34 38.86 5.65
CA LEU A 21 -7.57 39.98 6.53
C LEU A 21 -9.08 40.32 6.61
N ASN A 22 -9.63 40.26 7.81
CA ASN A 22 -11.01 40.60 8.11
C ASN A 22 -11.07 41.65 9.26
N PRO A 23 -10.65 42.91 9.00
CA PRO A 23 -10.49 43.91 10.03
C PRO A 23 -11.84 44.35 10.69
N ASN A 24 -12.94 44.15 10.00
CA ASN A 24 -14.27 44.45 10.47
C ASN A 24 -14.98 43.24 11.14
N ASN A 25 -14.29 42.15 11.29
CA ASN A 25 -14.80 40.90 11.88
C ASN A 25 -16.13 40.43 11.28
N LEU A 26 -16.25 40.50 9.95
CA LEU A 26 -17.44 40.10 9.21
C LEU A 26 -17.65 38.59 9.28
N ALA A 27 -18.91 38.16 9.32
CA ALA A 27 -19.24 36.72 9.24
C ALA A 27 -19.00 36.20 7.81
N VAL A 28 -17.95 35.48 7.62
CA VAL A 28 -17.53 34.90 6.31
C VAL A 28 -17.75 33.40 6.25
N THR A 29 -17.87 32.88 5.05
CA THR A 29 -17.87 31.45 4.75
C THR A 29 -16.65 31.09 3.90
N TYR A 30 -16.12 29.91 4.14
CA TYR A 30 -14.98 29.37 3.40
C TYR A 30 -15.41 28.19 2.54
N SER A 31 -14.82 28.06 1.36
CA SER A 31 -15.03 26.91 0.48
C SER A 31 -13.77 26.56 -0.29
N SER A 32 -13.64 25.28 -0.62
CA SER A 32 -12.57 24.74 -1.48
C SER A 32 -13.17 24.27 -2.79
N ASN A 33 -12.57 24.62 -3.91
CA ASN A 33 -13.01 24.14 -5.23
C ASN A 33 -12.52 22.72 -5.55
N LYS A 34 -11.58 22.17 -4.72
CA LYS A 34 -11.05 20.80 -4.87
C LYS A 34 -10.78 20.19 -3.49
N THR A 35 -11.81 19.60 -2.90
CA THR A 35 -11.76 19.00 -1.57
C THR A 35 -10.88 17.74 -1.48
N ASP A 36 -10.53 17.16 -2.63
CA ASP A 36 -9.58 16.06 -2.75
C ASP A 36 -8.10 16.52 -2.68
N VAL A 37 -7.82 17.80 -2.94
CA VAL A 37 -6.49 18.42 -2.78
C VAL A 37 -6.37 19.06 -1.40
N ALA A 38 -7.34 19.88 -1.02
CA ALA A 38 -7.40 20.53 0.29
C ALA A 38 -8.85 20.81 0.71
N GLU A 39 -9.14 20.58 1.96
CA GLU A 39 -10.41 20.98 2.61
C GLU A 39 -10.20 22.22 3.45
N VAL A 40 -11.25 23.02 3.61
CA VAL A 40 -11.27 24.17 4.51
C VAL A 40 -12.44 24.03 5.47
N ASP A 41 -12.22 24.31 6.75
CA ASP A 41 -13.27 24.30 7.78
C ASP A 41 -13.95 25.67 7.90
N THR A 42 -14.94 25.77 8.80
CA THR A 42 -15.69 26.99 9.06
C THR A 42 -14.87 28.09 9.73
N GLU A 43 -13.70 27.75 10.27
CA GLU A 43 -12.76 28.67 10.91
C GLU A 43 -11.67 29.16 9.94
N GLY A 44 -11.65 28.61 8.70
CA GLY A 44 -10.65 28.95 7.69
C GLY A 44 -9.36 28.13 7.81
N ASN A 45 -9.30 27.07 8.61
CA ASN A 45 -8.17 26.16 8.65
C ASN A 45 -8.23 25.25 7.42
N VAL A 46 -7.10 25.10 6.72
CA VAL A 46 -7.00 24.28 5.50
C VAL A 46 -6.25 23.00 5.79
N THR A 47 -6.90 21.87 5.53
CA THR A 47 -6.29 20.55 5.63
C THR A 47 -5.83 20.09 4.26
N LEU A 48 -4.52 19.90 4.07
CA LEU A 48 -3.90 19.43 2.82
C LEU A 48 -4.01 17.92 2.73
N LYS A 49 -4.48 17.40 1.58
CA LYS A 49 -4.66 15.95 1.34
C LYS A 49 -3.69 15.37 0.33
N LYS A 50 -3.47 16.07 -0.78
CA LYS A 50 -2.54 15.65 -1.82
C LYS A 50 -1.95 16.84 -2.57
N ALA A 51 -0.90 16.59 -3.34
CA ALA A 51 -0.33 17.59 -4.26
C ALA A 51 -1.35 18.02 -5.32
N GLY A 52 -1.31 19.30 -5.66
CA GLY A 52 -2.20 19.88 -6.67
C GLY A 52 -2.40 21.39 -6.50
N ARG A 53 -3.23 21.93 -7.38
CA ARG A 53 -3.65 23.35 -7.32
C ARG A 53 -5.11 23.41 -6.91
N VAL A 54 -5.41 24.22 -5.90
CA VAL A 54 -6.76 24.42 -5.32
C VAL A 54 -6.98 25.89 -5.01
N ASN A 55 -8.20 26.36 -5.16
CA ASN A 55 -8.61 27.69 -4.70
C ASN A 55 -9.43 27.56 -3.43
N ILE A 56 -9.09 28.37 -2.45
CA ILE A 56 -9.87 28.58 -1.24
C ILE A 56 -10.56 29.93 -1.38
N ASP A 57 -11.87 29.91 -1.40
CA ASP A 57 -12.71 31.08 -1.55
C ASP A 57 -13.29 31.49 -0.20
N VAL A 58 -13.29 32.79 0.06
CA VAL A 58 -13.90 33.42 1.24
C VAL A 58 -15.00 34.33 0.76
N THR A 59 -16.20 34.18 1.31
CA THR A 59 -17.38 34.93 0.89
C THR A 59 -18.09 35.57 2.07
N PHE A 60 -18.37 36.85 1.94
CA PHE A 60 -19.26 37.59 2.80
C PHE A 60 -20.55 37.94 2.04
N ALA A 61 -21.70 37.54 2.55
CA ALA A 61 -23.00 37.73 1.87
C ALA A 61 -23.49 39.18 1.85
N GLY A 62 -22.89 40.06 2.65
CA GLY A 62 -23.35 41.40 2.87
C GLY A 62 -24.28 41.49 4.09
N ASN A 63 -24.46 42.70 4.59
CA ASN A 63 -25.43 43.06 5.65
C ASN A 63 -25.90 44.50 5.43
N ASP A 64 -26.62 45.10 6.41
CA ASP A 64 -27.15 46.45 6.31
C ASP A 64 -26.06 47.55 6.24
N GLU A 65 -24.85 47.26 6.73
CA GLU A 65 -23.71 48.19 6.74
C GLU A 65 -22.73 47.99 5.62
N TYR A 66 -22.51 46.72 5.17
CA TYR A 66 -21.49 46.33 4.22
C TYR A 66 -22.05 45.51 3.05
N LYS A 67 -21.62 45.86 1.84
CA LYS A 67 -21.97 45.09 0.65
C LYS A 67 -21.31 43.73 0.65
N ALA A 68 -21.93 42.79 -0.04
CA ALA A 68 -21.34 41.48 -0.30
C ALA A 68 -19.94 41.61 -0.93
N ALA A 69 -19.00 40.72 -0.51
CA ALA A 69 -17.64 40.71 -0.97
C ALA A 69 -17.10 39.27 -1.01
N SER A 70 -16.13 39.06 -1.83
CA SER A 70 -15.40 37.76 -1.90
C SER A 70 -13.92 37.98 -2.10
N ALA A 71 -13.13 37.04 -1.61
CA ALA A 71 -11.69 36.94 -1.86
C ALA A 71 -11.35 35.48 -2.17
N SER A 72 -10.28 35.27 -2.93
CA SER A 72 -9.78 33.94 -3.28
C SER A 72 -8.28 33.85 -3.07
N CYS A 73 -7.84 32.70 -2.55
CA CYS A 73 -6.43 32.36 -2.43
C CYS A 73 -6.17 31.06 -3.21
N THR A 74 -5.16 31.08 -4.11
CA THR A 74 -4.72 29.89 -4.78
C THR A 74 -3.61 29.21 -4.00
N LEU A 75 -3.81 27.95 -3.61
CA LEU A 75 -2.78 27.12 -3.03
C LEU A 75 -2.19 26.21 -4.09
N ILE A 76 -0.86 26.14 -4.14
CA ILE A 76 -0.09 25.16 -4.91
C ILE A 76 0.57 24.24 -3.89
N VAL A 77 0.03 23.01 -3.78
CA VAL A 77 0.53 21.99 -2.86
C VAL A 77 1.52 21.10 -3.61
N ASN A 78 2.78 21.13 -3.19
CA ASN A 78 3.85 20.31 -3.78
C ASN A 78 4.13 19.09 -2.89
N ASP A 79 4.47 17.96 -3.50
CA ASP A 79 4.88 16.75 -2.80
C ASP A 79 6.21 16.26 -3.35
N TYR A 80 7.28 16.58 -2.64
CA TYR A 80 8.66 16.22 -2.98
C TYR A 80 9.13 14.92 -2.31
N ARG A 81 8.25 14.23 -1.59
CA ARG A 81 8.60 12.94 -0.97
C ARG A 81 8.99 11.92 -2.03
N THR A 82 10.01 11.14 -1.72
CA THR A 82 10.44 10.02 -2.56
C THR A 82 9.43 8.87 -2.48
N THR A 83 9.18 8.19 -3.60
CA THR A 83 8.42 6.94 -3.61
C THR A 83 9.41 5.80 -3.37
N PRO A 84 9.30 5.04 -2.25
CA PRO A 84 10.17 3.90 -2.03
C PRO A 84 9.79 2.75 -2.98
N GLU A 85 10.80 2.02 -3.44
CA GLU A 85 10.58 0.80 -4.19
C GLU A 85 10.53 -0.37 -3.21
N LEU A 86 9.40 -1.08 -3.21
CA LEU A 86 9.22 -2.35 -2.53
C LEU A 86 9.03 -3.42 -3.58
N SER A 87 9.73 -4.55 -3.45
CA SER A 87 9.55 -5.69 -4.33
C SER A 87 9.87 -6.99 -3.60
N PHE A 88 9.33 -8.10 -4.10
CA PHE A 88 9.73 -9.43 -3.66
C PHE A 88 10.69 -10.03 -4.70
N ASP A 89 11.54 -10.97 -4.26
CA ASP A 89 12.49 -11.67 -5.11
C ASP A 89 11.80 -12.53 -6.18
N GLN A 90 10.53 -12.90 -5.99
CA GLN A 90 9.70 -13.61 -6.97
C GLN A 90 8.26 -13.06 -6.92
N GLU A 91 7.57 -13.21 -8.07
CA GLU A 91 6.15 -12.82 -8.19
C GLU A 91 5.18 -13.91 -7.71
N GLU A 92 5.63 -15.17 -7.71
CA GLU A 92 4.82 -16.33 -7.35
C GLU A 92 5.65 -17.34 -6.53
N TYR A 93 5.01 -17.91 -5.49
CA TYR A 93 5.58 -18.94 -4.62
C TYR A 93 4.60 -20.10 -4.48
N THR A 94 5.17 -21.28 -4.21
CA THR A 94 4.39 -22.45 -3.80
C THR A 94 4.83 -22.87 -2.40
N ALA A 95 3.87 -23.04 -1.50
CA ALA A 95 4.05 -23.57 -0.15
C ALA A 95 3.34 -24.90 -0.01
N ASN A 96 4.02 -25.90 0.55
CA ASN A 96 3.45 -27.22 0.78
C ASN A 96 3.15 -27.41 2.28
N MET A 97 1.87 -27.60 2.63
CA MET A 97 1.43 -27.80 4.01
C MET A 97 2.05 -29.02 4.70
N ARG A 98 2.55 -30.00 3.93
CA ARG A 98 3.28 -31.14 4.48
C ARG A 98 4.67 -30.80 4.99
N GLU A 99 5.24 -29.68 4.56
CA GLU A 99 6.53 -29.18 5.03
C GLU A 99 6.40 -28.31 6.28
N GLY A 100 5.17 -27.90 6.63
CA GLY A 100 4.85 -27.09 7.77
C GLY A 100 3.62 -26.23 7.55
N ASN A 101 3.16 -25.58 8.60
CA ASN A 101 1.99 -24.71 8.56
C ASN A 101 2.34 -23.21 8.44
N THR A 102 3.61 -22.90 8.14
CA THR A 102 4.07 -21.52 7.92
C THR A 102 4.90 -21.42 6.67
N PHE A 103 4.89 -20.25 6.04
CA PHE A 103 5.71 -19.95 4.89
C PHE A 103 6.53 -18.66 5.15
N SER A 104 7.84 -18.73 4.92
CA SER A 104 8.77 -17.60 5.09
C SER A 104 9.78 -17.50 3.93
N GLY A 105 9.44 -18.09 2.77
CA GLY A 105 10.35 -18.16 1.61
C GLY A 105 10.45 -16.89 0.77
N ALA A 106 9.55 -15.91 0.96
CA ALA A 106 9.57 -14.67 0.21
C ALA A 106 10.55 -13.66 0.83
N THR A 107 11.46 -13.13 0.01
CA THR A 107 12.41 -12.10 0.41
C THR A 107 11.90 -10.74 -0.07
N LEU A 108 11.65 -9.82 0.87
CA LEU A 108 11.27 -8.45 0.58
C LEU A 108 12.52 -7.57 0.38
N TYR A 109 12.60 -6.88 -0.75
CA TYR A 109 13.56 -5.80 -0.97
C TYR A 109 12.95 -4.47 -0.51
N ASN A 110 13.61 -3.80 0.40
CA ASN A 110 13.24 -2.52 1.01
C ASN A 110 14.53 -1.72 1.26
N GLU A 111 15.14 -1.21 0.18
CA GLU A 111 16.46 -0.57 0.24
C GLU A 111 16.47 0.70 1.10
N LEU A 112 15.34 1.43 1.17
CA LEU A 112 15.22 2.64 1.97
C LEU A 112 14.78 2.36 3.42
N GLU A 113 14.67 1.09 3.80
CA GLU A 113 14.31 0.63 5.15
C GLU A 113 13.04 1.30 5.70
N VAL A 114 12.05 1.54 4.81
CA VAL A 114 10.80 2.19 5.24
C VAL A 114 10.01 1.32 6.21
N ALA A 115 9.45 1.96 7.24
CA ALA A 115 8.73 1.31 8.33
C ALA A 115 7.70 2.30 8.96
N PRO A 116 6.64 1.81 9.64
CA PRO A 116 6.28 0.40 9.78
C PRO A 116 5.68 -0.19 8.49
N LEU A 117 5.86 -1.49 8.29
CA LEU A 117 5.20 -2.24 7.22
C LEU A 117 3.99 -2.99 7.78
N SER A 118 2.92 -3.06 7.01
CA SER A 118 1.77 -3.91 7.25
C SER A 118 1.61 -4.96 6.15
N TYR A 119 1.03 -6.10 6.50
CA TYR A 119 0.85 -7.22 5.57
C TYR A 119 -0.61 -7.65 5.53
N THR A 120 -1.09 -8.04 4.37
CA THR A 120 -2.45 -8.55 4.18
C THR A 120 -2.44 -9.76 3.25
N SER A 121 -3.43 -10.63 3.42
CA SER A 121 -3.75 -11.73 2.52
C SER A 121 -5.09 -11.45 1.85
N SER A 122 -5.20 -11.70 0.55
CA SER A 122 -6.46 -11.59 -0.19
C SER A 122 -7.45 -12.71 0.14
N ASN A 123 -6.96 -13.82 0.72
CA ASN A 123 -7.78 -14.94 1.15
C ASN A 123 -7.18 -15.58 2.41
N GLU A 124 -7.69 -15.16 3.57
CA GLU A 124 -7.24 -15.61 4.88
C GLU A 124 -7.64 -17.07 5.18
N GLU A 125 -8.62 -17.63 4.45
CA GLU A 125 -8.97 -19.05 4.55
C GLU A 125 -7.88 -19.95 3.96
N VAL A 126 -7.09 -19.44 2.99
CA VAL A 126 -5.95 -20.14 2.39
C VAL A 126 -4.67 -19.87 3.20
N ALA A 127 -4.38 -18.60 3.46
CA ALA A 127 -3.23 -18.21 4.26
C ALA A 127 -3.50 -16.89 4.99
N GLU A 128 -3.15 -16.84 6.26
CA GLU A 128 -3.30 -15.70 7.17
C GLU A 128 -1.96 -15.07 7.47
N MET A 129 -1.95 -13.74 7.68
CA MET A 129 -0.74 -13.01 8.06
C MET A 129 -0.64 -12.84 9.57
N ALA A 130 0.42 -13.33 10.17
CA ALA A 130 0.78 -13.01 11.55
C ALA A 130 1.32 -11.56 11.63
N ALA A 131 1.19 -10.96 12.82
CA ALA A 131 1.63 -9.57 13.06
C ALA A 131 3.13 -9.32 12.79
N ASN A 132 3.96 -10.37 12.82
CA ASN A 132 5.39 -10.33 12.53
C ASN A 132 5.74 -10.55 11.04
N GLY A 133 4.73 -10.60 10.13
CA GLY A 133 4.93 -10.82 8.70
C GLY A 133 5.09 -12.29 8.28
N VAL A 134 4.96 -13.23 9.21
CA VAL A 134 4.95 -14.67 8.90
C VAL A 134 3.61 -15.07 8.32
N VAL A 135 3.62 -15.84 7.23
CA VAL A 135 2.43 -16.41 6.60
C VAL A 135 2.06 -17.72 7.28
N ILE A 136 0.83 -17.82 7.77
CA ILE A 136 0.27 -19.05 8.38
C ILE A 136 -0.62 -19.73 7.35
N LEU A 137 -0.26 -20.94 6.93
CA LEU A 137 -1.03 -21.74 5.96
C LEU A 137 -2.26 -22.36 6.64
N ARG A 138 -3.44 -22.19 6.03
CA ARG A 138 -4.73 -22.65 6.57
C ARG A 138 -5.35 -23.76 5.74
N SER A 139 -5.34 -23.61 4.41
CA SER A 139 -5.88 -24.61 3.48
C SER A 139 -5.17 -24.52 2.13
N THR A 140 -5.36 -25.53 1.29
CA THR A 140 -4.90 -25.49 -0.10
C THR A 140 -5.68 -24.46 -0.91
N GLY A 141 -5.01 -23.82 -1.87
CA GLY A 141 -5.61 -22.78 -2.71
C GLY A 141 -4.60 -21.72 -3.11
N GLU A 142 -5.10 -20.58 -3.57
CA GLU A 142 -4.29 -19.45 -3.98
C GLU A 142 -4.71 -18.18 -3.21
N THR A 143 -3.73 -17.37 -2.85
CA THR A 143 -3.92 -16.07 -2.25
C THR A 143 -2.85 -15.10 -2.72
N THR A 144 -3.10 -13.80 -2.62
CA THR A 144 -2.11 -12.74 -2.85
C THR A 144 -1.71 -12.14 -1.52
N ILE A 145 -0.44 -12.17 -1.22
CA ILE A 145 0.14 -11.51 -0.04
C ILE A 145 0.64 -10.14 -0.47
N THR A 146 0.22 -9.11 0.23
CA THR A 146 0.62 -7.73 -0.03
C THR A 146 1.28 -7.13 1.20
N VAL A 147 2.45 -6.53 0.99
CA VAL A 147 3.09 -5.63 1.95
C VAL A 147 2.72 -4.19 1.61
N TRP A 148 2.47 -3.40 2.63
CA TRP A 148 2.06 -2.02 2.52
C TRP A 148 2.85 -1.11 3.45
N PHE A 149 3.34 -0.01 2.92
CA PHE A 149 3.88 1.14 3.64
C PHE A 149 2.94 2.33 3.45
N ALA A 150 2.42 2.90 4.52
CA ALA A 150 1.43 3.98 4.44
C ALA A 150 2.03 5.34 4.02
N GLY A 151 3.35 5.43 3.99
CA GLY A 151 4.06 6.69 3.81
C GLY A 151 4.28 7.43 5.13
N ASP A 152 5.18 8.37 5.10
CA ASP A 152 5.49 9.25 6.22
C ASP A 152 5.88 10.66 5.73
N LYS A 153 6.54 11.45 6.57
CA LYS A 153 7.01 12.81 6.22
C LYS A 153 8.08 12.84 5.12
N ASN A 154 8.82 11.75 4.88
CA ASN A 154 9.93 11.66 3.94
C ASN A 154 9.57 10.88 2.69
N PHE A 155 8.70 9.89 2.83
CA PHE A 155 8.38 8.92 1.81
C PHE A 155 6.89 8.84 1.50
N LYS A 156 6.56 8.65 0.22
CA LYS A 156 5.20 8.33 -0.22
C LYS A 156 4.83 6.90 0.16
N ALA A 157 3.53 6.61 0.18
CA ALA A 157 3.05 5.26 0.32
C ALA A 157 3.57 4.36 -0.82
N ALA A 158 3.85 3.10 -0.49
CA ALA A 158 4.28 2.09 -1.44
C ALA A 158 3.75 0.71 -1.05
N SER A 159 3.67 -0.20 -2.01
CA SER A 159 3.26 -1.58 -1.77
C SER A 159 3.95 -2.52 -2.75
N ALA A 160 4.07 -3.79 -2.34
CA ALA A 160 4.47 -4.89 -3.19
C ALA A 160 3.62 -6.12 -2.86
N SER A 161 3.48 -7.04 -3.81
CA SER A 161 2.71 -8.25 -3.61
C SER A 161 3.30 -9.44 -4.35
N TYR A 162 2.99 -10.63 -3.88
CA TYR A 162 3.26 -11.89 -4.57
C TYR A 162 2.05 -12.82 -4.48
N LYS A 163 1.95 -13.75 -5.40
CA LYS A 163 0.97 -14.83 -5.36
C LYS A 163 1.54 -16.02 -4.58
N LEU A 164 0.75 -16.59 -3.69
CA LEU A 164 1.07 -17.79 -2.94
C LEU A 164 0.09 -18.89 -3.30
N LYS A 165 0.59 -19.98 -3.87
CA LYS A 165 -0.13 -21.22 -4.08
C LYS A 165 0.18 -22.17 -2.93
N VAL A 166 -0.84 -22.56 -2.18
CA VAL A 166 -0.73 -23.51 -1.07
C VAL A 166 -1.20 -24.89 -1.57
N VAL A 167 -0.34 -25.88 -1.42
CA VAL A 167 -0.61 -27.27 -1.82
C VAL A 167 -0.47 -28.22 -0.63
N ASP A 168 -1.07 -29.43 -0.73
CA ASP A 168 -0.87 -30.55 0.20
C ASP A 168 -0.46 -31.76 -0.63
N GLU A 169 0.75 -31.70 -1.19
CA GLU A 169 1.26 -32.73 -2.11
C GLU A 169 2.37 -33.54 -1.43
N VAL A 170 2.32 -34.84 -1.62
CA VAL A 170 3.45 -35.72 -1.26
C VAL A 170 4.54 -35.48 -2.29
N VAL A 171 5.62 -34.83 -1.91
CA VAL A 171 6.83 -34.76 -2.72
C VAL A 171 7.46 -36.13 -2.73
N ASN A 172 6.97 -36.98 -3.60
CA ASN A 172 7.66 -38.25 -3.88
C ASN A 172 8.96 -37.88 -4.59
N GLY A 173 10.10 -38.08 -3.91
CA GLY A 173 11.45 -37.76 -4.43
C GLY A 173 11.87 -38.57 -5.68
N ILE A 174 10.93 -39.27 -6.31
CA ILE A 174 11.12 -40.00 -7.57
C ILE A 174 9.95 -39.66 -8.48
N GLN A 175 9.98 -38.48 -9.08
CA GLN A 175 9.12 -38.18 -10.22
C GLN A 175 9.84 -38.66 -11.49
N ASN A 176 9.31 -39.72 -12.09
CA ASN A 176 9.71 -40.27 -13.40
C ASN A 176 11.20 -40.61 -13.54
N ILE A 177 11.58 -41.79 -13.08
CA ILE A 177 12.69 -42.49 -13.73
C ILE A 177 12.16 -42.89 -15.11
N THR A 178 12.40 -42.07 -16.12
CA THR A 178 12.26 -42.49 -17.54
C THR A 178 13.34 -43.51 -17.82
N ILE A 179 12.96 -44.75 -17.97
CA ILE A 179 13.89 -45.86 -18.24
C ILE A 179 14.18 -45.90 -19.74
N ASP A 180 14.55 -44.75 -20.34
CA ASP A 180 14.78 -44.69 -21.80
C ASP A 180 16.07 -45.32 -22.29
N ASN A 181 16.96 -45.78 -21.39
CA ASN A 181 18.22 -46.39 -21.76
C ASN A 181 18.66 -47.53 -20.80
N MET A 182 17.75 -48.33 -20.31
CA MET A 182 18.17 -49.50 -19.55
C MET A 182 18.66 -50.60 -20.51
N PRO A 183 19.82 -51.22 -20.24
CA PRO A 183 20.24 -52.43 -20.94
C PRO A 183 19.14 -53.52 -20.83
N GLU A 184 18.95 -54.32 -21.88
CA GLU A 184 17.91 -55.36 -21.91
C GLU A 184 18.00 -56.38 -20.74
N ASP A 185 19.14 -56.45 -20.07
CA ASP A 185 19.43 -57.36 -18.96
C ASP A 185 19.35 -56.67 -17.58
N ALA A 186 18.99 -55.36 -17.51
CA ALA A 186 18.89 -54.61 -16.26
C ALA A 186 17.78 -55.17 -15.35
N LYS A 187 18.13 -55.40 -14.09
CA LYS A 187 17.19 -55.87 -13.07
C LYS A 187 16.70 -54.73 -12.23
N VAL A 188 15.40 -54.51 -12.24
CA VAL A 188 14.74 -53.48 -11.41
C VAL A 188 14.30 -54.09 -10.08
N TYR A 189 14.58 -53.35 -8.98
CA TYR A 189 14.19 -53.76 -7.64
C TYR A 189 13.35 -52.63 -7.01
N ASN A 190 12.31 -52.94 -6.25
CA ASN A 190 11.59 -51.99 -5.46
C ASN A 190 12.40 -51.60 -4.21
N LEU A 191 11.92 -50.59 -3.42
CA LEU A 191 12.59 -50.15 -2.21
C LEU A 191 12.68 -51.20 -1.10
N ASN A 192 11.94 -52.32 -1.21
CA ASN A 192 12.01 -53.46 -0.31
C ASN A 192 12.99 -54.54 -0.82
N GLY A 193 13.76 -54.23 -1.89
CA GLY A 193 14.73 -55.18 -2.46
C GLY A 193 14.11 -56.30 -3.30
N GLN A 194 12.82 -56.25 -3.61
CA GLN A 194 12.14 -57.27 -4.41
C GLN A 194 12.28 -56.93 -5.92
N ARG A 195 12.62 -57.89 -6.73
CA ARG A 195 12.68 -57.72 -8.17
C ARG A 195 11.31 -57.44 -8.75
N VAL A 196 11.20 -56.36 -9.53
CA VAL A 196 10.01 -55.99 -10.29
C VAL A 196 10.20 -56.51 -11.73
N ASN A 197 9.23 -57.27 -12.20
CA ASN A 197 9.22 -57.80 -13.59
C ASN A 197 8.48 -56.81 -14.50
#